data_d2cec3a6fa2b9d8e7448843c54fe1172
#
_entry.id   d2cec3a6fa2b9d8e7448843c54fe1172
#
_cell.length_a   1.000
_cell.length_b   1.000
_cell.length_c   1.000
_cell.angle_alpha   90.00
_cell.angle_beta   90.00
_cell.angle_gamma   90.00
#
_symmetry.space_group_name_H-M   'P 1'
#
loop_
_entity.id
_entity.type
_entity.pdbx_description
1 polymer ?
#
loop_
_entity_poly.entity_id
_entity_poly.type
_entity_poly.pdbx_seq_one_letter_code
_entity_poly.pdbx_strand_id
1 'polypeptide(L)'
;MKSNTQNAKIEAITEKTLVLGIDVGSKTHYARAFDYRGIEYSKKPFKFSNTEAGFATFKEWILDLKERHEKDKVVPGMEPTGHYWFNLGKFLQDNEMKPVLVNPHHVKKSKELDDNNPTKNDRKDPKVIAGLVREGRYMIPYLPEGVYADLRTASNIRFQLQAELTRIQNRISRWFNIYFPEYKTVYGKPDAKSGMLILKAAPFPEDILTLGINGVNQIWRDAKLRAVGKARAKTLIEAAKHSVGSKEGAVAARMEIRMLLEDYESRNIRLQEVMTLIEGLVKQIPMTEKLL
;
A
#
# COMPACT_ATOMS: atom_id res chain seq x y z
N MET A 1 31.20 3.18 -9.24
CA MET A 1 30.54 3.97 -8.18
C MET A 1 29.75 3.15 -7.14
N LYS A 2 29.17 1.96 -7.46
CA LYS A 2 28.42 1.14 -6.47
C LYS A 2 29.30 0.45 -5.40
N SER A 3 30.57 0.15 -5.66
CA SER A 3 31.45 -0.47 -4.67
C SER A 3 31.84 0.48 -3.51
N ASN A 4 31.96 1.78 -3.79
CA ASN A 4 32.32 2.78 -2.79
C ASN A 4 31.26 2.96 -1.69
N THR A 5 29.99 2.80 -2.00
CA THR A 5 28.89 2.94 -1.00
C THR A 5 28.81 1.76 -0.04
N GLN A 6 29.12 0.55 -0.47
CA GLN A 6 29.14 -0.62 0.41
C GLN A 6 30.37 -0.60 1.32
N ASN A 7 31.55 -0.27 0.77
CA ASN A 7 32.77 -0.16 1.57
C ASN A 7 32.61 0.89 2.66
N ALA A 8 32.10 2.07 2.36
CA ALA A 8 31.82 3.11 3.36
C ALA A 8 30.88 2.64 4.48
N LYS A 9 29.90 1.77 4.17
CA LYS A 9 29.02 1.18 5.17
C LYS A 9 29.75 0.16 6.06
N ILE A 10 30.66 -0.61 5.49
CA ILE A 10 31.50 -1.56 6.23
C ILE A 10 32.46 -0.79 7.15
N GLU A 11 33.17 0.21 6.61
CA GLU A 11 34.10 1.06 7.34
C GLU A 11 33.43 1.83 8.51
N ALA A 12 32.14 2.16 8.35
CA ALA A 12 31.37 2.82 9.43
C ALA A 12 31.06 1.91 10.64
N ILE A 13 31.33 0.60 10.53
CA ILE A 13 31.16 -0.40 11.59
C ILE A 13 32.55 -0.72 12.15
N THR A 14 32.85 -0.13 13.29
CA THR A 14 34.15 -0.22 13.96
C THR A 14 34.06 -1.03 15.23
N GLU A 15 35.17 -1.19 15.93
CA GLU A 15 35.23 -1.84 17.26
C GLU A 15 34.31 -1.16 18.30
N LYS A 16 34.03 0.14 18.13
CA LYS A 16 33.12 0.90 18.99
C LYS A 16 31.64 0.78 18.60
N THR A 17 31.34 -0.06 17.62
CA THR A 17 29.96 -0.25 17.11
C THR A 17 29.34 -1.49 17.71
N LEU A 18 28.16 -1.34 18.32
CA LEU A 18 27.23 -2.42 18.68
C LEU A 18 26.31 -2.67 17.50
N VAL A 19 26.35 -3.86 16.91
CA VAL A 19 25.47 -4.25 15.81
C VAL A 19 24.33 -5.08 16.37
N LEU A 20 23.10 -4.66 16.09
CA LEU A 20 21.90 -5.41 16.46
C LEU A 20 21.26 -6.00 15.21
N GLY A 21 20.87 -7.26 15.29
CA GLY A 21 19.93 -7.84 14.36
C GLY A 21 18.60 -8.02 15.07
N ILE A 22 17.53 -7.58 14.43
CA ILE A 22 16.18 -7.58 15.03
C ILE A 22 15.21 -8.23 14.06
N ASP A 23 14.60 -9.32 14.51
CA ASP A 23 13.45 -9.93 13.86
C ASP A 23 12.18 -9.28 14.37
N VAL A 24 11.40 -8.71 13.44
CA VAL A 24 10.26 -7.86 13.74
C VAL A 24 8.95 -8.61 13.54
N GLY A 25 8.23 -8.84 14.63
CA GLY A 25 6.88 -9.42 14.60
C GLY A 25 5.80 -8.41 14.96
N SER A 26 4.55 -8.78 14.76
CA SER A 26 3.39 -7.91 15.04
C SER A 26 3.22 -7.57 16.53
N LYS A 27 3.47 -8.54 17.42
CA LYS A 27 3.31 -8.39 18.88
C LYS A 27 4.61 -8.46 19.65
N THR A 28 5.60 -9.13 19.08
CA THR A 28 6.85 -9.45 19.77
C THR A 28 8.01 -9.40 18.80
N HIS A 29 9.11 -8.84 19.24
CA HIS A 29 10.36 -8.72 18.51
C HIS A 29 11.44 -9.54 19.21
N TYR A 30 12.44 -9.97 18.44
CA TYR A 30 13.61 -10.69 18.93
C TYR A 30 14.87 -9.98 18.46
N ALA A 31 15.80 -9.68 19.37
CA ALA A 31 17.05 -9.02 19.05
C ALA A 31 18.26 -9.85 19.52
N ARG A 32 19.35 -9.75 18.77
CA ARG A 32 20.67 -10.25 19.16
C ARG A 32 21.71 -9.15 18.94
N ALA A 33 22.76 -9.15 19.76
CA ALA A 33 23.80 -8.14 19.76
C ALA A 33 25.16 -8.74 19.42
N PHE A 34 25.92 -8.03 18.58
CA PHE A 34 27.21 -8.47 18.05
C PHE A 34 28.22 -7.33 18.04
N ASP A 35 29.49 -7.69 18.07
CA ASP A 35 30.58 -6.77 17.75
C ASP A 35 30.75 -6.65 16.22
N TYR A 36 31.69 -5.79 15.78
CA TYR A 36 32.02 -5.59 14.38
C TYR A 36 32.58 -6.85 13.69
N ARG A 37 33.17 -7.80 14.42
CA ARG A 37 33.70 -9.07 13.91
C ARG A 37 32.61 -10.14 13.82
N GLY A 38 31.51 -10.00 14.57
CA GLY A 38 30.41 -10.96 14.66
C GLY A 38 30.44 -11.83 15.90
N ILE A 39 31.22 -11.43 16.88
CA ILE A 39 31.18 -12.08 18.19
C ILE A 39 29.91 -11.65 18.90
N GLU A 40 29.11 -12.64 19.31
CA GLU A 40 27.82 -12.40 19.94
C GLU A 40 27.97 -12.08 21.43
N TYR A 41 27.29 -11.01 21.85
CA TYR A 41 27.24 -10.59 23.25
C TYR A 41 26.04 -11.17 24.00
N SER A 42 25.01 -11.61 23.27
CA SER A 42 23.80 -12.18 23.85
C SER A 42 23.77 -13.70 23.68
N LYS A 43 23.81 -14.49 24.75
CA LYS A 43 23.72 -15.96 24.69
C LYS A 43 22.36 -16.46 24.16
N LYS A 44 21.30 -15.64 24.34
CA LYS A 44 19.92 -15.92 23.92
C LYS A 44 19.34 -14.65 23.25
N PRO A 45 18.40 -14.81 22.30
CA PRO A 45 17.69 -13.66 21.77
C PRO A 45 16.99 -12.88 22.88
N PHE A 46 17.15 -11.57 22.90
CA PHE A 46 16.39 -10.69 23.76
C PHE A 46 14.97 -10.53 23.17
N LYS A 47 13.97 -10.90 23.95
CA LYS A 47 12.57 -10.84 23.55
C LYS A 47 11.91 -9.61 24.17
N PHE A 48 11.22 -8.80 23.35
CA PHE A 48 10.46 -7.65 23.82
C PHE A 48 9.16 -7.46 23.04
N SER A 49 8.17 -6.83 23.69
CA SER A 49 6.86 -6.61 23.09
C SER A 49 6.84 -5.34 22.24
N ASN A 50 5.91 -5.30 21.26
CA ASN A 50 5.63 -4.10 20.46
C ASN A 50 4.72 -3.15 21.27
N THR A 51 5.23 -2.65 22.40
CA THR A 51 4.57 -1.75 23.33
C THR A 51 5.60 -0.76 23.89
N GLU A 52 5.13 0.35 24.46
CA GLU A 52 6.00 1.33 25.10
C GLU A 52 6.92 0.70 26.16
N ALA A 53 6.35 -0.11 27.06
CA ALA A 53 7.15 -0.82 28.08
C ALA A 53 8.16 -1.79 27.46
N GLY A 54 7.79 -2.51 26.40
CA GLY A 54 8.71 -3.39 25.68
C GLY A 54 9.85 -2.64 25.01
N PHE A 55 9.59 -1.47 24.45
CA PHE A 55 10.60 -0.62 23.85
C PHE A 55 11.51 0.02 24.91
N ALA A 56 10.97 0.39 26.07
CA ALA A 56 11.77 0.88 27.19
C ALA A 56 12.76 -0.19 27.68
N THR A 57 12.30 -1.41 27.92
CA THR A 57 13.18 -2.53 28.32
C THR A 57 14.23 -2.86 27.25
N PHE A 58 13.86 -2.73 25.97
CA PHE A 58 14.81 -2.91 24.87
C PHE A 58 15.89 -1.82 24.86
N LYS A 59 15.53 -0.57 25.10
CA LYS A 59 16.49 0.54 25.24
C LYS A 59 17.45 0.32 26.41
N GLU A 60 16.93 -0.07 27.58
CA GLU A 60 17.74 -0.39 28.74
C GLU A 60 18.75 -1.51 28.44
N TRP A 61 18.31 -2.57 27.78
CA TRP A 61 19.18 -3.67 27.36
C TRP A 61 20.29 -3.20 26.38
N ILE A 62 19.99 -2.29 25.46
CA ILE A 62 20.99 -1.70 24.56
C ILE A 62 22.00 -0.88 25.35
N LEU A 63 21.55 -0.05 26.29
CA LEU A 63 22.41 0.81 27.09
C LEU A 63 23.36 -0.01 27.99
N ASP A 64 22.85 -1.05 28.64
CA ASP A 64 23.63 -1.99 29.43
C ASP A 64 24.71 -2.70 28.58
N LEU A 65 24.39 -3.11 27.35
CA LEU A 65 25.38 -3.70 26.45
C LEU A 65 26.42 -2.67 25.98
N LYS A 66 26.02 -1.42 25.72
CA LYS A 66 26.94 -0.35 25.36
C LYS A 66 27.97 -0.10 26.47
N GLU A 67 27.51 -0.01 27.70
CA GLU A 67 28.35 0.23 28.86
C GLU A 67 29.32 -0.95 29.11
N ARG A 68 28.79 -2.17 29.20
CA ARG A 68 29.59 -3.38 29.45
C ARG A 68 30.64 -3.68 28.40
N HIS A 69 30.41 -3.31 27.15
CA HIS A 69 31.31 -3.61 26.06
C HIS A 69 31.94 -2.35 25.44
N GLU A 70 31.89 -1.22 26.14
CA GLU A 70 32.52 0.07 25.78
C GLU A 70 32.16 0.50 24.34
N LYS A 71 30.85 0.43 23.97
CA LYS A 71 30.34 0.79 22.63
C LYS A 71 29.78 2.21 22.63
N ASP A 72 30.17 3.00 21.63
CA ASP A 72 29.71 4.37 21.49
C ASP A 72 28.52 4.46 20.54
N LYS A 73 28.50 3.60 19.52
CA LYS A 73 27.54 3.62 18.43
C LYS A 73 26.70 2.34 18.39
N VAL A 74 25.42 2.47 18.06
CA VAL A 74 24.51 1.34 17.81
C VAL A 74 24.02 1.37 16.37
N VAL A 75 24.02 0.22 15.70
CA VAL A 75 23.43 0.04 14.37
C VAL A 75 22.36 -1.06 14.44
N PRO A 76 21.09 -0.69 14.66
CA PRO A 76 19.99 -1.64 14.71
C PRO A 76 19.51 -2.01 13.30
N GLY A 77 19.76 -3.25 12.90
CA GLY A 77 19.30 -3.81 11.63
C GLY A 77 17.99 -4.55 11.79
N MET A 78 17.09 -4.36 10.84
CA MET A 78 15.77 -5.00 10.80
C MET A 78 15.46 -5.54 9.41
N GLU A 79 14.70 -6.63 9.34
CA GLU A 79 14.03 -7.05 8.11
C GLU A 79 12.67 -6.34 8.04
N PRO A 80 12.37 -5.58 6.96
CA PRO A 80 11.10 -4.87 6.82
C PRO A 80 9.95 -5.82 6.46
N THR A 81 9.46 -6.57 7.45
CA THR A 81 8.28 -7.43 7.28
C THR A 81 7.01 -6.58 7.35
N GLY A 82 6.42 -6.29 6.19
CA GLY A 82 5.21 -5.48 6.06
C GLY A 82 5.37 -4.10 6.73
N HIS A 83 4.42 -3.77 7.62
CA HIS A 83 4.39 -2.50 8.33
C HIS A 83 4.84 -2.59 9.80
N TYR A 84 5.16 -3.77 10.30
CA TYR A 84 5.42 -3.99 11.74
C TYR A 84 6.68 -3.31 12.27
N TRP A 85 7.63 -3.00 11.38
CA TRP A 85 8.87 -2.33 11.75
C TRP A 85 8.74 -0.82 11.99
N PHE A 86 7.65 -0.18 11.53
CA PHE A 86 7.52 1.28 11.60
C PHE A 86 7.58 1.82 13.03
N ASN A 87 6.83 1.23 13.96
CA ASN A 87 6.78 1.68 15.35
C ASN A 87 8.16 1.57 16.01
N LEU A 88 8.83 0.43 15.84
CA LEU A 88 10.19 0.23 16.35
C LEU A 88 11.18 1.17 15.64
N GLY A 89 11.08 1.33 14.34
CA GLY A 89 11.93 2.23 13.55
C GLY A 89 11.82 3.68 14.03
N LYS A 90 10.60 4.16 14.28
CA LYS A 90 10.37 5.51 14.82
C LYS A 90 10.93 5.63 16.25
N PHE A 91 10.65 4.66 17.13
CA PHE A 91 11.22 4.66 18.48
C PHE A 91 12.75 4.72 18.49
N LEU A 92 13.40 3.96 17.61
CA LEU A 92 14.86 3.99 17.49
C LEU A 92 15.36 5.35 17.02
N GLN A 93 14.69 5.94 16.02
CA GLN A 93 15.03 7.27 15.51
C GLN A 93 14.87 8.35 16.59
N ASP A 94 13.79 8.32 17.35
CA ASP A 94 13.51 9.27 18.43
C ASP A 94 14.53 9.14 19.61
N ASN A 95 15.20 8.00 19.70
CA ASN A 95 16.28 7.75 20.65
C ASN A 95 17.69 7.84 20.03
N GLU A 96 17.85 8.59 18.94
CA GLU A 96 19.11 8.85 18.24
C GLU A 96 19.81 7.59 17.69
N MET A 97 19.10 6.47 17.63
CA MET A 97 19.58 5.24 17.02
C MET A 97 19.09 5.17 15.57
N LYS A 98 20.00 5.15 14.62
CA LYS A 98 19.66 5.12 13.19
C LYS A 98 19.35 3.70 12.71
N PRO A 99 18.08 3.32 12.57
CA PRO A 99 17.72 1.99 12.09
C PRO A 99 18.17 1.78 10.65
N VAL A 100 18.54 0.54 10.33
CA VAL A 100 18.87 0.14 8.97
C VAL A 100 18.03 -1.08 8.57
N LEU A 101 17.68 -1.17 7.28
CA LEU A 101 16.86 -2.26 6.77
C LEU A 101 17.69 -3.18 5.88
N VAL A 102 17.57 -4.48 6.09
CA VAL A 102 18.14 -5.52 5.23
C VAL A 102 17.10 -6.02 4.24
N ASN A 103 17.55 -6.44 3.06
CA ASN A 103 16.64 -6.97 2.05
C ASN A 103 16.13 -8.36 2.46
N PRO A 104 14.82 -8.62 2.55
CA PRO A 104 14.26 -9.93 2.89
C PRO A 104 14.77 -11.08 2.01
N HIS A 105 15.02 -10.81 0.73
CA HIS A 105 15.60 -11.80 -0.17
C HIS A 105 17.02 -12.22 0.23
N HIS A 106 17.84 -11.26 0.68
CA HIS A 106 19.18 -11.57 1.21
C HIS A 106 19.09 -12.35 2.51
N VAL A 107 18.17 -12.01 3.41
CA VAL A 107 17.95 -12.75 4.66
C VAL A 107 17.59 -14.20 4.35
N LYS A 108 16.64 -14.44 3.45
CA LYS A 108 16.26 -15.78 3.01
C LYS A 108 17.43 -16.58 2.45
N LYS A 109 18.19 -16.00 1.50
CA LYS A 109 19.35 -16.65 0.89
C LYS A 109 20.47 -16.95 1.90
N SER A 110 20.76 -16.01 2.81
CA SER A 110 21.80 -16.21 3.82
C SER A 110 21.42 -17.32 4.80
N LYS A 111 20.14 -17.47 5.14
CA LYS A 111 19.65 -18.61 5.93
C LYS A 111 19.88 -19.95 5.25
N GLU A 112 19.64 -20.03 3.95
CA GLU A 112 19.85 -21.23 3.15
C GLU A 112 21.33 -21.65 3.08
N LEU A 113 22.26 -20.69 3.18
CA LEU A 113 23.70 -20.94 3.20
C LEU A 113 24.23 -21.36 4.59
N ASP A 114 23.64 -20.81 5.67
CA ASP A 114 24.09 -21.05 7.03
C ASP A 114 23.61 -22.38 7.62
N ASP A 115 22.58 -23.00 7.01
CA ASP A 115 21.95 -24.20 7.57
C ASP A 115 21.33 -25.08 6.49
N ASN A 116 21.78 -26.33 6.39
CA ASN A 116 21.15 -27.37 5.56
C ASN A 116 19.72 -27.73 6.03
N ASN A 117 19.17 -27.06 7.03
CA ASN A 117 17.88 -27.37 7.62
C ASN A 117 16.91 -26.18 7.48
N PRO A 118 15.88 -26.26 6.59
CA PRO A 118 14.98 -25.14 6.26
C PRO A 118 13.94 -24.83 7.35
N THR A 119 14.11 -25.35 8.59
CA THR A 119 13.16 -25.09 9.66
C THR A 119 13.14 -23.62 10.06
N LYS A 120 11.97 -23.00 9.90
CA LYS A 120 11.67 -21.63 10.34
C LYS A 120 11.97 -21.50 11.85
N ASN A 121 13.04 -20.83 12.18
CA ASN A 121 13.44 -20.63 13.56
C ASN A 121 13.69 -19.13 13.81
N ASP A 122 12.67 -18.44 14.34
CA ASP A 122 12.67 -17.00 14.66
C ASP A 122 13.86 -16.58 15.54
N ARG A 123 14.57 -17.55 16.12
CA ARG A 123 15.78 -17.31 16.94
C ARG A 123 17.05 -17.13 16.11
N LYS A 124 17.06 -17.56 14.83
CA LYS A 124 18.23 -17.45 13.94
C LYS A 124 18.22 -16.18 13.12
N ASP A 125 17.05 -15.64 12.81
CA ASP A 125 16.84 -14.48 11.97
C ASP A 125 17.63 -13.22 12.41
N PRO A 126 17.65 -12.84 13.70
CA PRO A 126 18.45 -11.73 14.17
C PRO A 126 19.95 -11.86 13.92
N LYS A 127 20.51 -13.08 13.96
CA LYS A 127 21.93 -13.32 13.66
C LYS A 127 22.25 -13.05 12.20
N VAL A 128 21.43 -13.58 11.29
CA VAL A 128 21.57 -13.36 9.84
C VAL A 128 21.44 -11.88 9.50
N ILE A 129 20.46 -11.19 10.09
CA ILE A 129 20.25 -9.75 9.91
C ILE A 129 21.51 -8.97 10.34
N ALA A 130 22.06 -9.26 11.51
CA ALA A 130 23.28 -8.60 12.01
C ALA A 130 24.49 -8.88 11.08
N GLY A 131 24.61 -10.08 10.53
CA GLY A 131 25.63 -10.43 9.54
C GLY A 131 25.54 -9.56 8.30
N LEU A 132 24.36 -9.42 7.72
CA LEU A 132 24.12 -8.56 6.54
C LEU A 132 24.42 -7.09 6.83
N VAL A 133 24.10 -6.60 8.03
CA VAL A 133 24.43 -5.24 8.46
C VAL A 133 25.95 -5.05 8.47
N ARG A 134 26.71 -5.96 9.07
CA ARG A 134 28.19 -5.89 9.12
C ARG A 134 28.82 -5.92 7.73
N GLU A 135 28.24 -6.65 6.81
CA GLU A 135 28.66 -6.70 5.39
C GLU A 135 28.27 -5.46 4.57
N GLY A 136 27.65 -4.44 5.20
CA GLY A 136 27.20 -3.25 4.51
C GLY A 136 25.99 -3.49 3.57
N ARG A 137 25.32 -4.63 3.66
CA ARG A 137 24.16 -5.02 2.84
C ARG A 137 22.84 -4.54 3.42
N TYR A 138 22.77 -3.25 3.68
CA TYR A 138 21.60 -2.61 4.25
C TYR A 138 21.28 -1.30 3.55
N MET A 139 20.06 -0.81 3.76
CA MET A 139 19.63 0.52 3.38
C MET A 139 19.22 1.32 4.62
N ILE A 140 19.44 2.64 4.57
CA ILE A 140 18.91 3.55 5.58
C ILE A 140 17.50 3.91 5.16
N PRO A 141 16.45 3.58 5.95
CA PRO A 141 15.10 3.92 5.60
C PRO A 141 14.88 5.43 5.74
N TYR A 142 14.09 5.98 4.84
CA TYR A 142 13.51 7.29 5.04
C TYR A 142 12.20 7.14 5.81
N LEU A 143 12.16 7.64 7.03
CA LEU A 143 10.97 7.76 7.85
C LEU A 143 10.51 9.22 7.79
N PRO A 144 9.51 9.54 6.96
CA PRO A 144 9.04 10.91 6.84
C PRO A 144 8.37 11.37 8.14
N GLU A 145 8.48 12.68 8.42
CA GLU A 145 7.86 13.34 9.56
C GLU A 145 6.97 14.51 9.09
N GLY A 146 6.05 14.94 9.96
CA GLY A 146 5.17 16.07 9.68
C GLY A 146 4.41 15.90 8.38
N VAL A 147 4.34 16.96 7.57
CA VAL A 147 3.61 16.99 6.30
C VAL A 147 4.03 15.89 5.31
N TYR A 148 5.29 15.44 5.35
CA TYR A 148 5.76 14.37 4.48
C TYR A 148 5.23 13.00 4.91
N ALA A 149 5.03 12.77 6.22
CA ALA A 149 4.39 11.55 6.73
C ALA A 149 2.92 11.50 6.31
N ASP A 150 2.22 12.63 6.43
CA ASP A 150 0.82 12.75 6.01
C ASP A 150 0.67 12.54 4.50
N LEU A 151 1.54 13.14 3.69
CA LEU A 151 1.56 12.95 2.22
C LEU A 151 1.80 11.51 1.84
N ARG A 152 2.72 10.80 2.51
CA ARG A 152 2.96 9.38 2.27
C ARG A 152 1.71 8.57 2.56
N THR A 153 1.06 8.81 3.69
CA THR A 153 -0.16 8.11 4.09
C THR A 153 -1.31 8.40 3.12
N ALA A 154 -1.54 9.67 2.80
CA ALA A 154 -2.58 10.07 1.85
C ALA A 154 -2.34 9.50 0.44
N SER A 155 -1.08 9.48 -0.02
CA SER A 155 -0.71 8.85 -1.30
C SER A 155 -1.01 7.35 -1.31
N ASN A 156 -0.72 6.63 -0.23
CA ASN A 156 -1.05 5.21 -0.11
C ASN A 156 -2.57 4.97 -0.18
N ILE A 157 -3.37 5.79 0.52
CA ILE A 157 -4.84 5.73 0.45
C ILE A 157 -5.31 5.98 -0.99
N ARG A 158 -4.76 6.99 -1.68
CA ARG A 158 -5.05 7.26 -3.09
C ARG A 158 -4.79 6.06 -3.99
N PHE A 159 -3.63 5.40 -3.84
CA PHE A 159 -3.29 4.21 -4.63
C PHE A 159 -4.25 3.06 -4.38
N GLN A 160 -4.65 2.82 -3.12
CA GLN A 160 -5.62 1.79 -2.77
C GLN A 160 -6.99 2.07 -3.41
N LEU A 161 -7.51 3.29 -3.29
CA LEU A 161 -8.77 3.70 -3.89
C LEU A 161 -8.76 3.58 -5.41
N GLN A 162 -7.67 3.96 -6.08
CA GLN A 162 -7.52 3.79 -7.53
C GLN A 162 -7.53 2.32 -7.95
N ALA A 163 -6.86 1.44 -7.19
CA ALA A 163 -6.88 0.01 -7.45
C ALA A 163 -8.29 -0.59 -7.25
N GLU A 164 -9.02 -0.15 -6.23
CA GLU A 164 -10.41 -0.55 -5.99
C GLU A 164 -11.33 -0.10 -7.13
N LEU A 165 -11.23 1.16 -7.54
CA LEU A 165 -11.98 1.70 -8.69
C LEU A 165 -11.74 0.90 -9.97
N THR A 166 -10.48 0.55 -10.25
CA THR A 166 -10.15 -0.28 -11.42
C THR A 166 -10.80 -1.66 -11.34
N ARG A 167 -10.82 -2.28 -10.15
CA ARG A 167 -11.50 -3.58 -9.96
C ARG A 167 -13.01 -3.46 -10.20
N ILE A 168 -13.63 -2.41 -9.68
CA ILE A 168 -15.07 -2.16 -9.88
C ILE A 168 -15.38 -1.93 -11.36
N GLN A 169 -14.60 -1.11 -12.07
CA GLN A 169 -14.74 -0.87 -13.50
C GLN A 169 -14.63 -2.17 -14.32
N ASN A 170 -13.70 -3.06 -13.96
CA ASN A 170 -13.55 -4.36 -14.60
C ASN A 170 -14.79 -5.25 -14.36
N ARG A 171 -15.36 -5.23 -13.16
CA ARG A 171 -16.60 -5.95 -12.84
C ARG A 171 -17.80 -5.39 -13.61
N ILE A 172 -17.95 -4.08 -13.68
CA ILE A 172 -18.97 -3.41 -14.51
C ILE A 172 -18.78 -3.80 -15.98
N SER A 173 -17.56 -3.79 -16.48
CA SER A 173 -17.24 -4.21 -17.85
C SER A 173 -17.60 -5.67 -18.13
N ARG A 174 -17.35 -6.57 -17.16
CA ARG A 174 -17.78 -7.97 -17.24
C ARG A 174 -19.29 -8.08 -17.26
N TRP A 175 -19.98 -7.33 -16.42
CA TRP A 175 -21.45 -7.31 -16.37
C TRP A 175 -22.02 -6.93 -17.73
N PHE A 176 -21.49 -5.88 -18.39
CA PHE A 176 -21.89 -5.50 -19.74
C PHE A 176 -21.68 -6.62 -20.75
N ASN A 177 -20.52 -7.28 -20.73
CA ASN A 177 -20.24 -8.35 -21.67
C ASN A 177 -21.25 -9.50 -21.59
N ILE A 178 -21.91 -9.68 -20.45
CA ILE A 178 -22.89 -10.75 -20.24
C ILE A 178 -24.32 -10.27 -20.56
N TYR A 179 -24.70 -9.09 -20.10
CA TYR A 179 -26.08 -8.65 -20.05
C TYR A 179 -26.43 -7.56 -21.07
N PHE A 180 -25.43 -6.75 -21.48
CA PHE A 180 -25.62 -5.70 -22.47
C PHE A 180 -24.32 -5.35 -23.21
N PRO A 181 -23.78 -6.25 -24.05
CA PRO A 181 -22.49 -6.03 -24.73
C PRO A 181 -22.47 -4.79 -25.63
N GLU A 182 -23.59 -4.45 -26.25
CA GLU A 182 -23.70 -3.31 -27.16
C GLU A 182 -23.64 -1.95 -26.45
N TYR A 183 -23.78 -1.93 -25.10
CA TYR A 183 -23.66 -0.69 -24.33
C TYR A 183 -22.36 0.04 -24.59
N LYS A 184 -21.25 -0.70 -24.73
CA LYS A 184 -19.93 -0.14 -25.00
C LYS A 184 -19.82 0.60 -26.32
N THR A 185 -20.60 0.24 -27.32
CA THR A 185 -20.62 0.93 -28.62
C THR A 185 -21.24 2.33 -28.49
N VAL A 186 -22.13 2.53 -27.52
CA VAL A 186 -22.80 3.81 -27.26
C VAL A 186 -21.95 4.74 -26.41
N TYR A 187 -21.30 4.21 -25.35
CA TYR A 187 -20.65 5.03 -24.34
C TYR A 187 -19.12 4.95 -24.33
N GLY A 188 -18.53 3.98 -24.98
CA GLY A 188 -17.07 3.79 -25.04
C GLY A 188 -16.42 3.45 -23.70
N LYS A 189 -16.82 4.15 -22.63
CA LYS A 189 -16.33 3.93 -21.26
C LYS A 189 -17.48 3.49 -20.35
N PRO A 190 -17.26 2.51 -19.44
CA PRO A 190 -18.30 2.01 -18.56
C PRO A 190 -18.75 3.04 -17.51
N ASP A 191 -17.91 4.03 -17.22
CA ASP A 191 -18.10 5.06 -16.21
C ASP A 191 -18.54 6.42 -16.77
N ALA A 192 -18.99 6.46 -18.03
CA ALA A 192 -19.53 7.69 -18.60
C ALA A 192 -20.74 8.17 -17.78
N LYS A 193 -20.71 9.40 -17.26
CA LYS A 193 -21.73 9.97 -16.36
C LYS A 193 -23.15 9.81 -16.90
N SER A 194 -23.35 10.07 -18.19
CA SER A 194 -24.67 9.92 -18.84
C SER A 194 -25.11 8.45 -18.92
N GLY A 195 -24.17 7.54 -19.11
CA GLY A 195 -24.45 6.11 -19.12
C GLY A 195 -24.77 5.58 -17.74
N MET A 196 -24.00 5.95 -16.73
CA MET A 196 -24.25 5.52 -15.35
C MET A 196 -25.63 5.92 -14.84
N LEU A 197 -26.13 7.10 -15.21
CA LEU A 197 -27.48 7.53 -14.86
C LEU A 197 -28.55 6.62 -15.45
N ILE A 198 -28.38 6.18 -16.70
CA ILE A 198 -29.30 5.23 -17.32
C ILE A 198 -29.22 3.87 -16.67
N LEU A 199 -28.00 3.36 -16.39
CA LEU A 199 -27.81 2.06 -15.73
C LEU A 199 -28.44 1.98 -14.33
N LYS A 200 -28.46 3.07 -13.60
CA LYS A 200 -29.15 3.14 -12.31
C LYS A 200 -30.67 2.98 -12.46
N ALA A 201 -31.25 3.57 -13.47
CA ALA A 201 -32.68 3.57 -13.69
C ALA A 201 -33.14 2.34 -14.50
N ALA A 202 -32.38 1.94 -15.50
CA ALA A 202 -32.73 0.96 -16.50
C ALA A 202 -31.47 0.20 -16.96
N PRO A 203 -30.98 -0.78 -16.19
CA PRO A 203 -29.72 -1.47 -16.49
C PRO A 203 -29.80 -2.46 -17.67
N PHE A 204 -30.97 -3.04 -17.96
CA PHE A 204 -31.12 -4.03 -19.00
C PHE A 204 -31.66 -3.43 -20.30
N PRO A 205 -31.38 -4.04 -21.47
CA PRO A 205 -31.97 -3.62 -22.75
C PRO A 205 -33.48 -3.46 -22.71
N GLU A 206 -34.20 -4.37 -22.07
CA GLU A 206 -35.66 -4.33 -21.93
C GLU A 206 -36.16 -3.12 -21.14
N ASP A 207 -35.46 -2.75 -20.08
CA ASP A 207 -35.77 -1.56 -19.28
C ASP A 207 -35.62 -0.28 -20.13
N ILE A 208 -34.53 -0.22 -20.91
CA ILE A 208 -34.24 0.91 -21.80
C ILE A 208 -35.31 1.04 -22.90
N LEU A 209 -35.73 -0.09 -23.46
CA LEU A 209 -36.83 -0.10 -24.45
C LEU A 209 -38.14 0.39 -23.85
N THR A 210 -38.43 0.00 -22.60
CA THR A 210 -39.64 0.46 -21.87
C THR A 210 -39.58 1.96 -21.61
N LEU A 211 -38.42 2.54 -21.25
CA LEU A 211 -38.25 3.98 -21.09
C LEU A 211 -38.47 4.76 -22.41
N GLY A 212 -38.06 4.17 -23.51
CA GLY A 212 -38.06 4.81 -24.80
C GLY A 212 -37.16 6.06 -24.91
N ILE A 213 -37.12 6.68 -26.07
CA ILE A 213 -36.26 7.84 -26.35
C ILE A 213 -36.55 9.01 -25.40
N ASN A 214 -37.82 9.27 -25.12
CA ASN A 214 -38.22 10.39 -24.28
C ASN A 214 -37.84 10.15 -22.80
N GLY A 215 -38.06 8.95 -22.27
CA GLY A 215 -37.69 8.58 -20.89
C GLY A 215 -36.17 8.64 -20.66
N VAL A 216 -35.39 8.06 -21.58
CA VAL A 216 -33.92 8.17 -21.53
C VAL A 216 -33.47 9.63 -21.57
N ASN A 217 -34.02 10.44 -22.48
CA ASN A 217 -33.64 11.86 -22.53
C ASN A 217 -34.09 12.63 -21.29
N GLN A 218 -35.21 12.31 -20.68
CA GLN A 218 -35.72 12.95 -19.46
C GLN A 218 -34.76 12.71 -18.29
N ILE A 219 -34.26 11.50 -18.07
CA ILE A 219 -33.28 11.18 -17.03
C ILE A 219 -32.05 12.09 -17.15
N TRP A 220 -31.55 12.36 -18.34
CA TRP A 220 -30.42 13.27 -18.54
C TRP A 220 -30.81 14.74 -18.29
N ARG A 221 -32.03 15.16 -18.60
CA ARG A 221 -32.50 16.53 -18.35
C ARG A 221 -32.65 16.78 -16.84
N ASP A 222 -33.24 15.83 -16.13
CA ASP A 222 -33.37 15.91 -14.66
C ASP A 222 -32.00 16.01 -13.96
N ALA A 223 -31.00 15.32 -14.48
CA ALA A 223 -29.61 15.40 -14.06
C ALA A 223 -28.84 16.64 -14.62
N LYS A 224 -29.53 17.57 -15.32
CA LYS A 224 -28.97 18.80 -15.91
C LYS A 224 -27.81 18.55 -16.88
N LEU A 225 -27.76 17.39 -17.55
CA LEU A 225 -26.75 17.10 -18.56
C LEU A 225 -27.08 17.79 -19.87
N ARG A 226 -26.15 18.61 -20.39
CA ARG A 226 -26.31 19.38 -21.64
C ARG A 226 -25.75 18.69 -22.90
N ALA A 227 -24.70 17.87 -22.74
CA ALA A 227 -23.95 17.26 -23.84
C ALA A 227 -24.59 16.01 -24.44
N VAL A 228 -25.78 15.60 -23.98
CA VAL A 228 -26.52 14.42 -24.40
C VAL A 228 -27.97 14.80 -24.72
N GLY A 229 -28.63 14.06 -25.64
CA GLY A 229 -29.98 14.35 -26.05
C GLY A 229 -30.64 13.23 -26.84
N LYS A 230 -31.77 13.53 -27.50
CA LYS A 230 -32.60 12.55 -28.23
C LYS A 230 -31.83 11.73 -29.26
N ALA A 231 -30.83 12.31 -29.94
CA ALA A 231 -30.01 11.56 -30.89
C ALA A 231 -29.26 10.40 -30.22
N ARG A 232 -28.61 10.67 -29.06
CA ARG A 232 -27.91 9.63 -28.31
C ARG A 232 -28.88 8.63 -27.67
N ALA A 233 -30.03 9.09 -27.20
CA ALA A 233 -31.10 8.20 -26.73
C ALA A 233 -31.56 7.24 -27.85
N LYS A 234 -31.72 7.71 -29.09
CA LYS A 234 -32.05 6.87 -30.25
C LYS A 234 -30.97 5.80 -30.47
N THR A 235 -29.68 6.16 -30.43
CA THR A 235 -28.59 5.20 -30.59
C THR A 235 -28.65 4.12 -29.50
N LEU A 236 -28.91 4.52 -28.24
CA LEU A 236 -29.02 3.57 -27.11
C LEU A 236 -30.23 2.62 -27.30
N ILE A 237 -31.39 3.12 -27.73
CA ILE A 237 -32.57 2.31 -28.00
C ILE A 237 -32.28 1.31 -29.11
N GLU A 238 -31.62 1.72 -30.21
CA GLU A 238 -31.24 0.80 -31.28
C GLU A 238 -30.25 -0.29 -30.79
N ALA A 239 -29.27 0.07 -29.98
CA ALA A 239 -28.39 -0.90 -29.36
C ALA A 239 -29.17 -1.89 -28.47
N ALA A 240 -30.15 -1.40 -27.70
CA ALA A 240 -30.99 -2.25 -26.84
C ALA A 240 -31.91 -3.21 -27.63
N LYS A 241 -32.44 -2.79 -28.78
CA LYS A 241 -33.28 -3.63 -29.66
C LYS A 241 -32.53 -4.86 -30.21
N HIS A 242 -31.24 -4.68 -30.49
CA HIS A 242 -30.42 -5.69 -31.13
C HIS A 242 -29.46 -6.37 -30.14
N SER A 243 -29.70 -6.21 -28.83
CA SER A 243 -28.84 -6.78 -27.84
C SER A 243 -28.91 -8.30 -27.81
N VAL A 244 -27.70 -8.92 -27.76
CA VAL A 244 -27.49 -10.36 -27.55
C VAL A 244 -27.22 -10.70 -26.09
N GLY A 245 -27.41 -9.74 -25.18
CA GLY A 245 -27.20 -9.93 -23.76
C GLY A 245 -28.05 -11.05 -23.17
N SER A 246 -27.50 -11.76 -22.19
CA SER A 246 -28.21 -12.83 -21.48
C SER A 246 -29.37 -12.26 -20.67
N LYS A 247 -30.47 -13.00 -20.64
CA LYS A 247 -31.65 -12.72 -19.80
C LYS A 247 -31.65 -13.57 -18.52
N GLU A 248 -30.82 -14.59 -18.49
CA GLU A 248 -30.74 -15.51 -17.36
C GLU A 248 -30.09 -14.83 -16.14
N GLY A 249 -30.67 -15.08 -14.97
CA GLY A 249 -30.16 -14.51 -13.72
C GLY A 249 -30.39 -12.99 -13.55
N ALA A 250 -31.32 -12.40 -14.32
CA ALA A 250 -31.55 -10.95 -14.37
C ALA A 250 -31.80 -10.33 -12.98
N VAL A 251 -32.48 -11.02 -12.06
CA VAL A 251 -32.80 -10.52 -10.71
C VAL A 251 -31.48 -10.27 -9.93
N ALA A 252 -30.59 -11.25 -9.88
CA ALA A 252 -29.30 -11.13 -9.20
C ALA A 252 -28.37 -10.14 -9.94
N ALA A 253 -28.36 -10.16 -11.27
CA ALA A 253 -27.58 -9.25 -12.09
C ALA A 253 -27.99 -7.78 -11.91
N ARG A 254 -29.28 -7.52 -11.72
CA ARG A 254 -29.79 -6.17 -11.39
C ARG A 254 -29.28 -5.69 -10.03
N MET A 255 -29.27 -6.58 -9.05
CA MET A 255 -28.69 -6.28 -7.74
C MET A 255 -27.17 -6.05 -7.84
N GLU A 256 -26.45 -6.90 -8.59
CA GLU A 256 -25.01 -6.76 -8.78
C GLU A 256 -24.64 -5.40 -9.39
N ILE A 257 -25.27 -5.01 -10.49
CA ILE A 257 -24.91 -3.73 -11.14
C ILE A 257 -25.24 -2.54 -10.25
N ARG A 258 -26.35 -2.56 -9.51
CA ARG A 258 -26.69 -1.50 -8.55
C ARG A 258 -25.59 -1.34 -7.49
N MET A 259 -25.18 -2.45 -6.86
CA MET A 259 -24.10 -2.44 -5.85
C MET A 259 -22.78 -1.93 -6.45
N LEU A 260 -22.43 -2.34 -7.66
CA LEU A 260 -21.22 -1.89 -8.34
C LEU A 260 -21.23 -0.39 -8.62
N LEU A 261 -22.38 0.17 -9.02
CA LEU A 261 -22.51 1.61 -9.30
C LEU A 261 -22.43 2.43 -7.98
N GLU A 262 -23.05 1.94 -6.91
CA GLU A 262 -22.98 2.55 -5.57
C GLU A 262 -21.53 2.53 -5.04
N ASP A 263 -20.85 1.39 -5.13
CA ASP A 263 -19.45 1.24 -4.76
C ASP A 263 -18.54 2.18 -5.56
N TYR A 264 -18.74 2.26 -6.88
CA TYR A 264 -17.96 3.13 -7.76
C TYR A 264 -18.09 4.59 -7.37
N GLU A 265 -19.31 5.09 -7.13
CA GLU A 265 -19.54 6.47 -6.71
C GLU A 265 -18.95 6.76 -5.34
N SER A 266 -19.15 5.88 -4.38
CA SER A 266 -18.58 6.02 -3.03
C SER A 266 -17.03 6.11 -3.08
N ARG A 267 -16.39 5.26 -3.89
CA ARG A 267 -14.93 5.29 -4.04
C ARG A 267 -14.44 6.55 -4.75
N ASN A 268 -15.17 7.05 -5.74
CA ASN A 268 -14.83 8.31 -6.41
C ASN A 268 -14.91 9.51 -5.45
N ILE A 269 -15.96 9.59 -4.63
CA ILE A 269 -16.10 10.67 -3.64
C ILE A 269 -14.89 10.64 -2.69
N ARG A 270 -14.56 9.48 -2.12
CA ARG A 270 -13.40 9.33 -1.24
C ARG A 270 -12.08 9.68 -1.92
N LEU A 271 -11.94 9.31 -3.19
CA LEU A 271 -10.74 9.68 -3.96
C LEU A 271 -10.61 11.20 -4.10
N GLN A 272 -11.70 11.92 -4.34
CA GLN A 272 -11.70 13.39 -4.41
C GLN A 272 -11.36 14.02 -3.04
N GLU A 273 -11.89 13.49 -1.95
CA GLU A 273 -11.55 13.93 -0.59
C GLU A 273 -10.04 13.78 -0.32
N VAL A 274 -9.47 12.61 -0.66
CA VAL A 274 -8.03 12.37 -0.50
C VAL A 274 -7.19 13.26 -1.42
N MET A 275 -7.63 13.53 -2.65
CA MET A 275 -6.95 14.45 -3.56
C MET A 275 -6.94 15.88 -3.02
N THR A 276 -8.06 16.35 -2.47
CA THR A 276 -8.15 17.66 -1.81
C THR A 276 -7.20 17.73 -0.60
N LEU A 277 -7.14 16.67 0.21
CA LEU A 277 -6.17 16.59 1.32
C LEU A 277 -4.73 16.69 0.82
N ILE A 278 -4.36 15.91 -0.21
CA ILE A 278 -3.00 15.93 -0.80
C ILE A 278 -2.66 17.34 -1.31
N GLU A 279 -3.57 18.01 -2.02
CA GLU A 279 -3.36 19.37 -2.51
C GLU A 279 -3.13 20.36 -1.36
N GLY A 280 -3.89 20.21 -0.27
CA GLY A 280 -3.71 21.03 0.94
C GLY A 280 -2.37 20.80 1.65
N LEU A 281 -1.92 19.53 1.70
CA LEU A 281 -0.62 19.18 2.28
C LEU A 281 0.55 19.66 1.42
N VAL A 282 0.44 19.55 0.10
CA VAL A 282 1.48 20.01 -0.84
C VAL A 282 1.72 21.50 -0.71
N LYS A 283 0.66 22.30 -0.52
CA LYS A 283 0.78 23.77 -0.30
C LYS A 283 1.55 24.15 0.97
N GLN A 284 1.66 23.24 1.94
CA GLN A 284 2.44 23.46 3.18
C GLN A 284 3.95 23.24 2.99
N ILE A 285 4.36 22.67 1.85
CA ILE A 285 5.78 22.40 1.57
C ILE A 285 6.40 23.65 0.95
N PRO A 286 7.47 24.21 1.55
CA PRO A 286 8.17 25.34 0.97
C PRO A 286 8.66 25.02 -0.46
N MET A 287 8.51 25.98 -1.39
CA MET A 287 8.94 25.91 -2.80
C MET A 287 8.05 25.09 -3.77
N THR A 288 6.90 24.56 -3.35
CA THR A 288 5.99 23.87 -4.29
C THR A 288 5.18 24.84 -5.16
N GLU A 289 5.11 26.11 -4.83
CA GLU A 289 4.49 27.15 -5.67
C GLU A 289 5.08 27.25 -7.08
N LYS A 290 6.29 26.72 -7.30
CA LYS A 290 6.95 26.69 -8.62
C LYS A 290 6.66 25.40 -9.40
N LEU A 291 5.97 24.43 -8.82
CA LEU A 291 5.69 23.10 -9.40
C LEU A 291 4.21 22.89 -9.74
N LEU A 292 3.35 23.80 -9.32
CA LEU A 292 1.92 23.89 -9.64
C LEU A 292 1.69 25.00 -10.67
#